data_e47914b43d67b4d4b00cbbc7f332fcba
#
_entry.id   e47914b43d67b4d4b00cbbc7f332fcba
#
_cell.length_a   1.000
_cell.length_b   1.000
_cell.length_c   1.000
_cell.angle_alpha   90.00
_cell.angle_beta   90.00
_cell.angle_gamma   90.00
#
_symmetry.space_group_name_H-M   'P 1'
#
loop_
_entity.id
_entity.type
_entity.pdbx_description
1 polymer ?
#
loop_
_entity_poly.entity_id
_entity_poly.type
_entity_poly.pdbx_seq_one_letter_code
_entity_poly.pdbx_strand_id
1 'polypeptide(L)'
;MKDICCIGHVTKDKIVTPNRTVYMAGGTSFYFAYAINQLPKDVSFSLITAMDPTETEPVEKMRQAGIEVTLNPSRNTVFFENIYGENQNERKQRVLAKADPFTIRQLEHVEAKVYHLGSLLSDDFSPEVVEFLSRSGRVSIDVQGYLREVRDEKVYPIDWKDKLEVLKNTYYLKVNETEMETITGLKEPREAAKLIHSWGVTEVIITLGSEGSLIYVDDTFYEIPAYPPHEVVDATGCGDTYSAGYLYKRLQGATPTEAGKFAAAMCTIKLEHNGPFNRSIEDVKRIMK
;
A
#
# COMPACT_ATOMS: atom_id res chain seq x y z
N MET A 1 -7.60 7.68 -19.66
CA MET A 1 -6.63 6.76 -19.04
C MET A 1 -5.79 7.53 -18.02
N LYS A 2 -5.68 7.06 -16.79
CA LYS A 2 -4.83 7.64 -15.73
C LYS A 2 -3.42 7.05 -15.79
N ASP A 3 -2.44 7.74 -15.20
CA ASP A 3 -1.11 7.15 -15.03
C ASP A 3 -1.12 6.13 -13.89
N ILE A 4 -1.77 6.47 -12.75
CA ILE A 4 -1.98 5.55 -11.62
C ILE A 4 -3.45 5.55 -11.23
N CYS A 5 -4.03 4.35 -11.07
CA CYS A 5 -5.28 4.14 -10.38
C CYS A 5 -5.01 3.26 -9.15
N CYS A 6 -5.19 3.81 -7.95
CA CYS A 6 -5.21 3.02 -6.73
C CYS A 6 -6.60 2.43 -6.52
N ILE A 7 -6.67 1.15 -6.19
CA ILE A 7 -7.92 0.45 -5.89
C ILE A 7 -7.78 -0.17 -4.51
N GLY A 8 -8.66 0.17 -3.58
CA GLY A 8 -8.64 -0.40 -2.24
C GLY A 8 -9.53 0.38 -1.27
N HIS A 9 -9.81 -0.23 -0.14
CA HIS A 9 -10.72 0.33 0.84
C HIS A 9 -10.09 1.47 1.65
N VAL A 10 -10.82 2.58 1.76
CA VAL A 10 -10.62 3.59 2.81
C VAL A 10 -11.34 3.06 4.05
N THR A 11 -10.67 3.05 5.18
CA THR A 11 -11.15 2.43 6.41
C THR A 11 -11.63 3.45 7.42
N LYS A 12 -12.40 2.95 8.38
CA LYS A 12 -12.69 3.60 9.66
C LYS A 12 -11.86 2.89 10.72
N ASP A 13 -10.97 3.63 11.37
CA ASP A 13 -10.08 3.08 12.36
C ASP A 13 -10.43 3.63 13.76
N LYS A 14 -10.65 2.73 14.72
CA LYS A 14 -10.79 3.04 16.13
C LYS A 14 -9.47 2.75 16.82
N ILE A 15 -8.80 3.78 17.29
CA ILE A 15 -7.55 3.69 18.04
C ILE A 15 -7.87 3.81 19.52
N VAL A 16 -7.61 2.75 20.27
CA VAL A 16 -7.82 2.68 21.71
C VAL A 16 -6.46 2.65 22.39
N THR A 17 -6.21 3.63 23.25
CA THR A 17 -5.05 3.68 24.14
C THR A 17 -5.53 3.76 25.59
N PRO A 18 -4.69 3.55 26.63
CA PRO A 18 -5.10 3.68 28.01
C PRO A 18 -5.75 5.02 28.36
N ASN A 19 -5.40 6.08 27.62
CA ASN A 19 -5.80 7.45 27.95
C ASN A 19 -6.89 8.02 27.04
N ARG A 20 -7.14 7.43 25.86
CA ARG A 20 -8.11 7.99 24.90
C ARG A 20 -8.55 6.97 23.84
N THR A 21 -9.72 7.22 23.29
CA THR A 21 -10.19 6.57 22.06
C THR A 21 -10.35 7.62 20.97
N VAL A 22 -9.80 7.35 19.78
CA VAL A 22 -9.85 8.23 18.61
C VAL A 22 -10.39 7.46 17.42
N TYR A 23 -11.24 8.10 16.61
CA TYR A 23 -11.69 7.57 15.34
C TYR A 23 -11.03 8.38 14.21
N MET A 24 -10.52 7.69 13.19
CA MET A 24 -9.89 8.31 12.05
C MET A 24 -10.08 7.47 10.78
N ALA A 25 -9.91 8.08 9.64
CA ALA A 25 -9.79 7.33 8.40
C ALA A 25 -8.39 6.73 8.26
N GLY A 26 -8.31 5.59 7.57
CA GLY A 26 -7.06 4.89 7.33
C GLY A 26 -7.16 3.97 6.11
N GLY A 27 -6.33 2.93 6.11
CA GLY A 27 -6.21 1.96 5.03
C GLY A 27 -5.08 2.29 4.06
N THR A 28 -4.55 1.25 3.41
CA THR A 28 -3.45 1.33 2.44
C THR A 28 -3.72 2.38 1.36
N SER A 29 -4.90 2.34 0.77
CA SER A 29 -5.31 3.27 -0.29
C SER A 29 -5.43 4.72 0.19
N PHE A 30 -5.81 4.94 1.45
CA PHE A 30 -5.86 6.27 2.06
C PHE A 30 -4.45 6.88 2.14
N TYR A 31 -3.49 6.17 2.71
CA TYR A 31 -2.11 6.65 2.85
C TYR A 31 -1.44 6.84 1.49
N PHE A 32 -1.63 5.89 0.56
CA PHE A 32 -1.12 5.99 -0.79
C PHE A 32 -1.68 7.23 -1.52
N ALA A 33 -3.00 7.46 -1.46
CA ALA A 33 -3.66 8.56 -2.16
C ALA A 33 -3.21 9.91 -1.64
N TYR A 34 -3.07 10.09 -0.33
CA TYR A 34 -2.53 11.33 0.22
C TYR A 34 -1.07 11.53 -0.16
N ALA A 35 -0.24 10.50 -0.14
CA ALA A 35 1.16 10.59 -0.51
C ALA A 35 1.34 11.04 -1.97
N ILE A 36 0.64 10.39 -2.92
CA ILE A 36 0.71 10.76 -4.34
C ILE A 36 0.13 12.15 -4.61
N ASN A 37 -0.88 12.57 -3.82
CA ASN A 37 -1.54 13.87 -3.99
C ASN A 37 -0.63 15.05 -3.64
N GLN A 38 0.40 14.87 -2.81
CA GLN A 38 1.39 15.89 -2.48
C GLN A 38 2.46 16.08 -3.57
N LEU A 39 2.54 15.17 -4.52
CA LEU A 39 3.51 15.22 -5.59
C LEU A 39 2.98 16.06 -6.77
N PRO A 40 3.86 16.60 -7.63
CA PRO A 40 3.46 17.32 -8.83
C PRO A 40 2.46 16.54 -9.69
N LYS A 41 1.55 17.26 -10.35
CA LYS A 41 0.44 16.67 -11.11
C LYS A 41 0.82 16.25 -12.55
N ASP A 42 2.09 16.07 -12.81
CA ASP A 42 2.63 15.50 -14.06
C ASP A 42 2.42 13.97 -14.17
N VAL A 43 2.06 13.31 -13.06
CA VAL A 43 1.51 11.95 -13.03
C VAL A 43 0.04 12.04 -12.58
N SER A 44 -0.87 11.68 -13.48
CA SER A 44 -2.31 11.71 -13.21
C SER A 44 -2.73 10.52 -12.33
N PHE A 45 -3.54 10.80 -11.30
CA PHE A 45 -3.94 9.83 -10.28
C PHE A 45 -5.45 9.80 -10.07
N SER A 46 -5.98 8.62 -9.74
CA SER A 46 -7.33 8.45 -9.19
C SER A 46 -7.36 7.33 -8.16
N LEU A 47 -8.32 7.40 -7.26
CA LEU A 47 -8.62 6.37 -6.27
C LEU A 47 -9.99 5.76 -6.55
N ILE A 48 -10.08 4.44 -6.46
CA ILE A 48 -11.35 3.70 -6.39
C ILE A 48 -11.42 3.05 -5.02
N THR A 49 -12.49 3.34 -4.29
CA THR A 49 -12.75 2.76 -2.98
C THR A 49 -14.19 2.29 -2.86
N ALA A 50 -14.47 1.50 -1.83
CA ALA A 50 -15.83 1.05 -1.52
C ALA A 50 -16.09 1.19 -0.02
N MET A 51 -17.27 1.72 0.35
CA MET A 51 -17.68 1.89 1.74
C MET A 51 -19.21 1.98 1.87
N ASP A 52 -19.70 1.94 3.10
CA ASP A 52 -21.10 2.20 3.41
C ASP A 52 -21.49 3.61 2.93
N PRO A 53 -22.58 3.74 2.15
CA PRO A 53 -23.04 5.04 1.65
C PRO A 53 -23.38 6.08 2.74
N THR A 54 -23.58 5.65 3.97
CA THR A 54 -23.84 6.55 5.11
C THR A 54 -22.57 7.06 5.81
N GLU A 55 -21.38 6.53 5.46
CA GLU A 55 -20.09 6.83 6.10
C GLU A 55 -19.10 7.53 5.16
N THR A 56 -19.58 8.35 4.20
CA THR A 56 -18.77 8.91 3.10
C THR A 56 -17.89 10.10 3.47
N GLU A 57 -17.97 10.61 4.70
CA GLU A 57 -17.20 11.78 5.15
C GLU A 57 -15.69 11.72 4.84
N PRO A 58 -14.98 10.58 5.03
CA PRO A 58 -13.57 10.48 4.68
C PRO A 58 -13.32 10.70 3.18
N VAL A 59 -14.16 10.16 2.33
CA VAL A 59 -14.06 10.32 0.87
C VAL A 59 -14.31 11.78 0.47
N GLU A 60 -15.29 12.44 1.09
CA GLU A 60 -15.55 13.87 0.82
C GLU A 60 -14.35 14.74 1.23
N LYS A 61 -13.70 14.46 2.36
CA LYS A 61 -12.46 15.13 2.75
C LYS A 61 -11.32 14.89 1.75
N MET A 62 -11.17 13.67 1.23
CA MET A 62 -10.19 13.37 0.19
C MET A 62 -10.46 14.16 -1.10
N ARG A 63 -11.74 14.26 -1.52
CA ARG A 63 -12.15 15.07 -2.68
C ARG A 63 -11.86 16.56 -2.46
N GLN A 64 -12.15 17.10 -1.27
CA GLN A 64 -11.81 18.47 -0.89
C GLN A 64 -10.29 18.73 -0.90
N ALA A 65 -9.49 17.71 -0.58
CA ALA A 65 -8.03 17.77 -0.70
C ALA A 65 -7.52 17.65 -2.16
N GLY A 66 -8.42 17.55 -3.15
CA GLY A 66 -8.09 17.49 -4.56
C GLY A 66 -7.76 16.08 -5.08
N ILE A 67 -8.12 15.05 -4.32
CA ILE A 67 -7.98 13.64 -4.76
C ILE A 67 -9.23 13.26 -5.56
N GLU A 68 -9.04 12.76 -6.78
CA GLU A 68 -10.13 12.21 -7.59
C GLU A 68 -10.50 10.83 -7.04
N VAL A 69 -11.72 10.70 -6.47
CA VAL A 69 -12.18 9.46 -5.83
C VAL A 69 -13.48 8.98 -6.47
N THR A 70 -13.46 7.75 -6.98
CA THR A 70 -14.65 6.98 -7.33
C THR A 70 -15.05 6.13 -6.13
N LEU A 71 -16.26 6.33 -5.64
CA LEU A 71 -16.82 5.60 -4.52
C LEU A 71 -17.85 4.59 -5.00
N ASN A 72 -17.59 3.30 -4.76
CA ASN A 72 -18.54 2.22 -4.94
C ASN A 72 -19.32 1.98 -3.63
N PRO A 73 -20.62 1.72 -3.69
CA PRO A 73 -21.37 1.32 -2.51
C PRO A 73 -20.93 -0.07 -2.02
N SER A 74 -20.83 -0.23 -0.71
CA SER A 74 -20.57 -1.48 -0.02
C SER A 74 -21.52 -1.63 1.16
N ARG A 75 -21.79 -2.88 1.59
CA ARG A 75 -22.65 -3.15 2.74
C ARG A 75 -22.11 -2.56 4.04
N ASN A 76 -20.79 -2.48 4.17
CA ASN A 76 -20.12 -1.86 5.31
C ASN A 76 -18.88 -1.11 4.84
N THR A 77 -18.38 -0.20 5.67
CA THR A 77 -17.01 0.30 5.62
C THR A 77 -16.10 -0.68 6.36
N VAL A 78 -14.88 -0.92 5.86
CA VAL A 78 -13.89 -1.68 6.64
C VAL A 78 -13.61 -0.94 7.94
N PHE A 79 -13.80 -1.62 9.07
CA PHE A 79 -13.68 -1.02 10.39
C PHE A 79 -12.63 -1.78 11.22
N PHE A 80 -11.46 -1.17 11.41
CA PHE A 80 -10.42 -1.68 12.27
C PHE A 80 -10.53 -1.09 13.69
N GLU A 81 -10.35 -1.94 14.69
CA GLU A 81 -10.08 -1.52 16.06
C GLU A 81 -8.63 -1.89 16.42
N ASN A 82 -7.83 -0.87 16.71
CA ASN A 82 -6.44 -1.01 17.11
C ASN A 82 -6.30 -0.66 18.59
N ILE A 83 -5.99 -1.64 19.42
CA ILE A 83 -5.90 -1.51 20.89
C ILE A 83 -4.41 -1.56 21.26
N TYR A 84 -3.92 -0.48 21.86
CA TYR A 84 -2.58 -0.35 22.39
C TYR A 84 -2.63 -0.41 23.93
N GLY A 85 -1.78 -1.27 24.53
CA GLY A 85 -1.55 -1.32 25.97
C GLY A 85 -0.59 -0.22 26.45
N GLU A 86 -0.05 -0.40 27.66
CA GLU A 86 1.02 0.46 28.18
C GLU A 86 2.29 0.37 27.29
N ASN A 87 2.58 -0.82 26.76
CA ASN A 87 3.60 -1.02 25.74
C ASN A 87 3.01 -0.74 24.36
N GLN A 88 3.35 0.40 23.77
CA GLN A 88 2.86 0.83 22.46
C GLN A 88 3.34 -0.08 21.30
N ASN A 89 4.34 -0.93 21.51
CA ASN A 89 4.79 -1.91 20.54
C ASN A 89 3.86 -3.14 20.46
N GLU A 90 2.98 -3.33 21.45
CA GLU A 90 2.00 -4.41 21.49
C GLU A 90 0.63 -3.92 21.03
N ARG A 91 0.35 -4.12 19.74
CA ARG A 91 -0.96 -3.80 19.16
C ARG A 91 -1.81 -5.04 19.01
N LYS A 92 -3.03 -5.01 19.59
CA LYS A 92 -4.09 -5.96 19.25
C LYS A 92 -4.98 -5.33 18.19
N GLN A 93 -5.19 -6.04 17.08
CA GLN A 93 -6.03 -5.57 15.99
C GLN A 93 -7.26 -6.46 15.83
N ARG A 94 -8.43 -5.83 15.67
CA ARG A 94 -9.70 -6.48 15.33
C ARG A 94 -10.28 -5.83 14.09
N VAL A 95 -11.07 -6.59 13.34
CA VAL A 95 -11.86 -6.11 12.19
C VAL A 95 -13.33 -6.23 12.59
N LEU A 96 -13.95 -5.12 12.93
CA LEU A 96 -15.33 -5.07 13.41
C LEU A 96 -16.34 -5.13 12.26
N ALA A 97 -15.94 -4.71 11.05
CA ALA A 97 -16.73 -4.85 9.84
C ALA A 97 -15.82 -4.98 8.62
N LYS A 98 -16.30 -5.68 7.59
CA LYS A 98 -15.64 -5.84 6.29
C LYS A 98 -16.49 -5.20 5.20
N ALA A 99 -15.84 -4.51 4.27
CA ALA A 99 -16.46 -4.09 3.03
C ALA A 99 -16.63 -5.27 2.06
N ASP A 100 -17.45 -5.08 1.03
CA ASP A 100 -17.57 -6.05 -0.04
C ASP A 100 -16.29 -6.06 -0.89
N PRO A 101 -15.84 -7.23 -1.40
CA PRO A 101 -14.70 -7.35 -2.31
C PRO A 101 -14.88 -6.52 -3.59
N PHE A 102 -13.79 -6.11 -4.21
CA PHE A 102 -13.83 -5.50 -5.54
C PHE A 102 -14.14 -6.53 -6.61
N THR A 103 -14.98 -6.14 -7.57
CA THR A 103 -15.43 -7.00 -8.66
C THR A 103 -15.02 -6.43 -10.02
N ILE A 104 -14.90 -7.28 -11.05
CA ILE A 104 -14.62 -6.86 -12.43
C ILE A 104 -15.63 -5.81 -12.89
N ARG A 105 -16.92 -5.98 -12.58
CA ARG A 105 -17.97 -5.04 -12.96
C ARG A 105 -17.75 -3.61 -12.47
N GLN A 106 -17.15 -3.45 -11.29
CA GLN A 106 -16.83 -2.13 -10.73
C GLN A 106 -15.61 -1.49 -11.41
N LEU A 107 -14.81 -2.29 -12.13
CA LEU A 107 -13.51 -1.90 -12.68
C LEU A 107 -13.46 -1.96 -14.22
N GLU A 108 -14.49 -2.45 -14.89
CA GLU A 108 -14.50 -2.66 -16.34
C GLU A 108 -14.32 -1.40 -17.21
N HIS A 109 -14.61 -0.23 -16.65
CA HIS A 109 -14.43 1.06 -17.33
C HIS A 109 -13.23 1.86 -16.83
N VAL A 110 -12.37 1.23 -16.01
CA VAL A 110 -11.22 1.89 -15.43
C VAL A 110 -10.00 1.66 -16.31
N GLU A 111 -9.37 2.74 -16.75
CA GLU A 111 -8.16 2.68 -17.57
C GLU A 111 -7.00 3.39 -16.88
N ALA A 112 -5.92 2.66 -16.62
CA ALA A 112 -4.69 3.21 -16.06
C ALA A 112 -3.45 2.51 -16.60
N LYS A 113 -2.30 3.23 -16.59
CA LYS A 113 -1.00 2.60 -16.91
C LYS A 113 -0.55 1.66 -15.79
N VAL A 114 -0.85 2.04 -14.54
CA VAL A 114 -0.57 1.24 -13.33
C VAL A 114 -1.82 1.18 -12.46
N TYR A 115 -2.24 -0.03 -12.12
CA TYR A 115 -3.26 -0.32 -11.11
C TYR A 115 -2.54 -0.71 -9.82
N HIS A 116 -2.60 0.13 -8.79
CA HIS A 116 -2.06 -0.20 -7.48
C HIS A 116 -3.16 -0.76 -6.59
N LEU A 117 -3.03 -2.03 -6.18
CA LEU A 117 -3.98 -2.74 -5.35
C LEU A 117 -3.57 -2.61 -3.88
N GLY A 118 -4.29 -1.77 -3.15
CA GLY A 118 -4.13 -1.54 -1.73
C GLY A 118 -4.96 -2.52 -0.91
N SER A 119 -4.59 -3.80 -0.91
CA SER A 119 -5.31 -4.84 -0.17
C SER A 119 -5.14 -4.70 1.34
N LEU A 120 -6.22 -4.91 2.07
CA LEU A 120 -6.26 -4.92 3.54
C LEU A 120 -6.52 -6.33 4.08
N LEU A 121 -7.29 -7.11 3.35
CA LEU A 121 -7.72 -8.47 3.67
C LEU A 121 -7.58 -9.38 2.46
N SER A 122 -7.45 -10.68 2.71
CA SER A 122 -7.16 -11.69 1.68
C SER A 122 -8.24 -11.87 0.62
N ASP A 123 -9.45 -11.40 0.89
CA ASP A 123 -10.60 -11.49 -0.01
C ASP A 123 -10.96 -10.16 -0.69
N ASP A 124 -10.14 -9.11 -0.57
CA ASP A 124 -10.40 -7.83 -1.24
C ASP A 124 -10.36 -7.93 -2.77
N PHE A 125 -9.45 -8.75 -3.30
CA PHE A 125 -9.25 -8.94 -4.74
C PHE A 125 -9.09 -10.43 -5.08
N SER A 126 -9.97 -10.94 -5.92
CA SER A 126 -9.81 -12.30 -6.45
C SER A 126 -8.73 -12.36 -7.54
N PRO A 127 -8.15 -13.56 -7.82
CA PRO A 127 -7.18 -13.73 -8.92
C PRO A 127 -7.71 -13.24 -10.27
N GLU A 128 -9.00 -13.43 -10.55
CA GLU A 128 -9.64 -13.01 -11.81
C GLU A 128 -9.67 -11.48 -11.96
N VAL A 129 -9.83 -10.74 -10.85
CA VAL A 129 -9.76 -9.27 -10.86
C VAL A 129 -8.36 -8.81 -11.20
N VAL A 130 -7.34 -9.43 -10.63
CA VAL A 130 -5.93 -9.12 -10.92
C VAL A 130 -5.59 -9.43 -12.37
N GLU A 131 -5.99 -10.60 -12.85
CA GLU A 131 -5.81 -10.99 -14.26
C GLU A 131 -6.53 -10.01 -15.22
N PHE A 132 -7.77 -9.61 -14.89
CA PHE A 132 -8.51 -8.65 -15.69
C PHE A 132 -7.76 -7.33 -15.83
N LEU A 133 -7.28 -6.75 -14.74
CA LEU A 133 -6.54 -5.49 -14.72
C LEU A 133 -5.20 -5.60 -15.46
N SER A 134 -4.51 -6.73 -15.34
CA SER A 134 -3.22 -6.94 -15.99
C SER A 134 -3.27 -6.93 -17.53
N ARG A 135 -4.47 -7.12 -18.12
CA ARG A 135 -4.67 -7.08 -19.58
C ARG A 135 -4.60 -5.65 -20.15
N SER A 136 -4.84 -4.64 -19.33
CA SER A 136 -4.92 -3.23 -19.77
C SER A 136 -3.86 -2.32 -19.16
N GLY A 137 -3.15 -2.76 -18.11
CA GLY A 137 -2.10 -1.99 -17.46
C GLY A 137 -1.23 -2.85 -16.55
N ARG A 138 -0.20 -2.25 -15.96
CA ARG A 138 0.69 -2.92 -15.01
C ARG A 138 0.01 -3.01 -13.65
N VAL A 139 -0.03 -4.18 -13.05
CA VAL A 139 -0.55 -4.35 -11.70
C VAL A 139 0.58 -4.20 -10.69
N SER A 140 0.33 -3.39 -9.66
CA SER A 140 1.19 -3.20 -8.50
C SER A 140 0.46 -3.67 -7.25
N ILE A 141 1.09 -4.52 -6.45
CA ILE A 141 0.50 -5.11 -5.24
C ILE A 141 1.34 -4.79 -4.01
N ASP A 142 0.68 -4.32 -2.94
CA ASP A 142 1.15 -4.46 -1.57
C ASP A 142 0.59 -5.76 -0.99
N VAL A 143 1.47 -6.68 -0.60
CA VAL A 143 1.06 -8.04 -0.24
C VAL A 143 0.31 -8.14 1.09
N GLN A 144 0.40 -7.13 1.93
CA GLN A 144 -0.07 -7.14 3.32
C GLN A 144 -1.46 -7.77 3.50
N GLY A 145 -2.43 -7.35 2.70
CA GLY A 145 -3.81 -7.83 2.81
C GLY A 145 -3.94 -9.32 2.51
N TYR A 146 -3.25 -9.81 1.50
CA TYR A 146 -3.32 -11.21 1.09
C TYR A 146 -2.85 -12.21 2.15
N LEU A 147 -2.11 -11.72 3.16
CA LEU A 147 -1.63 -12.52 4.29
C LEU A 147 -2.51 -12.41 5.53
N ARG A 148 -3.71 -11.82 5.42
CA ARG A 148 -4.60 -11.53 6.55
C ARG A 148 -5.98 -12.11 6.32
N GLU A 149 -6.37 -13.05 7.16
CA GLU A 149 -7.73 -13.57 7.22
C GLU A 149 -8.43 -13.08 8.49
N VAL A 150 -9.72 -12.76 8.36
CA VAL A 150 -10.56 -12.37 9.52
C VAL A 150 -11.45 -13.53 9.89
N ARG A 151 -11.35 -13.99 11.14
CA ARG A 151 -12.25 -14.96 11.77
C ARG A 151 -12.67 -14.44 13.14
N ASP A 152 -13.97 -14.33 13.39
CA ASP A 152 -14.52 -13.81 14.66
C ASP A 152 -13.89 -12.47 15.06
N GLU A 153 -13.88 -11.52 14.13
CA GLU A 153 -13.29 -10.17 14.25
C GLU A 153 -11.76 -10.16 14.49
N LYS A 154 -11.09 -11.28 14.61
CA LYS A 154 -9.64 -11.36 14.81
C LYS A 154 -8.91 -11.53 13.48
N VAL A 155 -7.78 -10.86 13.35
CA VAL A 155 -6.88 -11.00 12.21
C VAL A 155 -5.91 -12.15 12.46
N TYR A 156 -5.89 -13.10 11.54
CA TYR A 156 -4.97 -14.22 11.56
C TYR A 156 -4.02 -14.14 10.36
N PRO A 157 -2.73 -14.38 10.56
CA PRO A 157 -1.82 -14.58 9.45
C PRO A 157 -2.18 -15.88 8.72
N ILE A 158 -2.15 -15.84 7.40
CA ILE A 158 -2.40 -17.01 6.54
C ILE A 158 -1.33 -17.14 5.48
N ASP A 159 -1.14 -18.35 4.97
CA ASP A 159 -0.43 -18.57 3.71
C ASP A 159 -1.34 -18.13 2.54
N TRP A 160 -0.73 -17.45 1.57
CA TRP A 160 -1.42 -16.98 0.38
C TRP A 160 -1.58 -18.12 -0.63
N LYS A 161 -2.72 -18.79 -0.62
CA LYS A 161 -2.97 -19.99 -1.44
C LYS A 161 -2.84 -19.74 -2.93
N ASP A 162 -3.40 -18.61 -3.39
CA ASP A 162 -3.50 -18.28 -4.81
C ASP A 162 -2.32 -17.41 -5.30
N LYS A 163 -1.24 -17.33 -4.50
CA LYS A 163 -0.10 -16.44 -4.78
C LYS A 163 0.47 -16.59 -6.19
N LEU A 164 0.64 -17.82 -6.68
CA LEU A 164 1.21 -18.06 -8.01
C LEU A 164 0.28 -17.58 -9.13
N GLU A 165 -1.04 -17.70 -8.91
CA GLU A 165 -2.02 -17.23 -9.88
C GLU A 165 -2.09 -15.70 -9.95
N VAL A 166 -1.96 -15.03 -8.83
CA VAL A 166 -1.94 -13.56 -8.76
C VAL A 166 -0.60 -13.00 -9.23
N LEU A 167 0.52 -13.58 -8.76
CA LEU A 167 1.85 -13.04 -9.00
C LEU A 167 2.29 -13.12 -10.46
N LYS A 168 1.85 -14.12 -11.24
CA LYS A 168 2.10 -14.16 -12.70
C LYS A 168 1.50 -12.98 -13.46
N ASN A 169 0.52 -12.29 -12.89
CA ASN A 169 -0.15 -11.11 -13.44
C ASN A 169 0.30 -9.79 -12.76
N THR A 170 1.31 -9.86 -11.89
CA THR A 170 1.80 -8.72 -11.11
C THR A 170 3.08 -8.17 -11.71
N TYR A 171 3.10 -6.87 -11.99
CA TYR A 171 4.31 -6.20 -12.48
C TYR A 171 5.19 -5.72 -11.32
N TYR A 172 4.63 -5.00 -10.35
CA TYR A 172 5.31 -4.52 -9.15
C TYR A 172 4.78 -5.24 -7.92
N LEU A 173 5.64 -5.92 -7.17
CA LEU A 173 5.29 -6.47 -5.86
C LEU A 173 6.12 -5.79 -4.79
N LYS A 174 5.46 -5.23 -3.77
CA LYS A 174 6.12 -4.76 -2.55
C LYS A 174 5.81 -5.69 -1.39
N VAL A 175 6.85 -6.07 -0.68
CA VAL A 175 6.81 -6.85 0.56
C VAL A 175 7.76 -6.24 1.59
N ASN A 176 7.48 -6.42 2.88
CA ASN A 176 8.46 -6.24 3.93
C ASN A 176 9.14 -7.59 4.27
N GLU A 177 10.09 -7.58 5.20
CA GLU A 177 10.86 -8.78 5.60
C GLU A 177 9.96 -9.92 6.09
N THR A 178 8.98 -9.62 6.95
CA THR A 178 8.05 -10.61 7.50
C THR A 178 7.12 -11.18 6.42
N GLU A 179 6.61 -10.33 5.56
CA GLU A 179 5.76 -10.71 4.42
C GLU A 179 6.54 -11.56 3.42
N MET A 180 7.78 -11.14 3.12
CA MET A 180 8.71 -11.89 2.26
C MET A 180 8.95 -13.30 2.80
N GLU A 181 9.31 -13.44 4.09
CA GLU A 181 9.51 -14.75 4.73
C GLU A 181 8.23 -15.58 4.70
N THR A 182 7.07 -14.96 4.94
CA THR A 182 5.77 -15.64 4.94
C THR A 182 5.45 -16.25 3.57
N ILE A 183 5.65 -15.52 2.47
CA ILE A 183 5.27 -16.00 1.14
C ILE A 183 6.31 -16.93 0.51
N THR A 184 7.59 -16.79 0.89
CA THR A 184 8.70 -17.56 0.27
C THR A 184 9.26 -18.66 1.15
N GLY A 185 9.14 -18.54 2.47
CA GLY A 185 9.85 -19.37 3.45
C GLY A 185 11.34 -19.05 3.56
N LEU A 186 11.83 -18.00 2.88
CA LEU A 186 13.23 -17.62 2.84
C LEU A 186 13.48 -16.35 3.69
N LYS A 187 14.64 -16.32 4.36
CA LYS A 187 15.07 -15.17 5.18
C LYS A 187 16.03 -14.25 4.42
N GLU A 188 16.73 -14.77 3.40
CA GLU A 188 17.69 -14.00 2.63
C GLU A 188 16.97 -13.23 1.52
N PRO A 189 16.99 -11.87 1.55
CA PRO A 189 16.19 -11.06 0.63
C PRO A 189 16.54 -11.26 -0.84
N ARG A 190 17.81 -11.51 -1.18
CA ARG A 190 18.23 -11.71 -2.57
C ARG A 190 17.71 -13.04 -3.14
N GLU A 191 17.68 -14.08 -2.34
CA GLU A 191 17.13 -15.39 -2.73
C GLU A 191 15.60 -15.31 -2.86
N ALA A 192 14.96 -14.66 -1.89
CA ALA A 192 13.52 -14.43 -1.91
C ALA A 192 13.08 -13.59 -3.12
N ALA A 193 13.80 -12.51 -3.46
CA ALA A 193 13.50 -11.71 -4.63
C ALA A 193 13.57 -12.49 -5.94
N LYS A 194 14.59 -13.34 -6.12
CA LYS A 194 14.71 -14.24 -7.29
C LYS A 194 13.58 -15.24 -7.35
N LEU A 195 13.21 -15.83 -6.21
CA LEU A 195 12.10 -16.77 -6.14
C LEU A 195 10.78 -16.10 -6.51
N ILE A 196 10.47 -14.92 -5.95
CA ILE A 196 9.28 -14.15 -6.29
C ILE A 196 9.26 -13.77 -7.77
N HIS A 197 10.39 -13.34 -8.31
CA HIS A 197 10.51 -13.03 -9.73
C HIS A 197 10.24 -14.28 -10.61
N SER A 198 10.70 -15.46 -10.20
CA SER A 198 10.44 -16.72 -10.91
C SER A 198 8.94 -17.09 -10.94
N TRP A 199 8.11 -16.54 -10.06
CA TRP A 199 6.65 -16.69 -10.06
C TRP A 199 5.93 -15.74 -11.03
N GLY A 200 6.68 -14.88 -11.74
CA GLY A 200 6.17 -14.00 -12.79
C GLY A 200 6.18 -12.51 -12.47
N VAL A 201 6.56 -12.13 -11.26
CA VAL A 201 6.67 -10.70 -10.88
C VAL A 201 7.83 -10.06 -11.64
N THR A 202 7.56 -8.93 -12.33
CA THR A 202 8.61 -8.25 -13.12
C THR A 202 9.56 -7.46 -12.23
N GLU A 203 9.07 -6.73 -11.25
CA GLU A 203 9.85 -5.84 -10.38
C GLU A 203 9.49 -6.11 -8.92
N VAL A 204 10.45 -6.68 -8.17
CA VAL A 204 10.27 -7.08 -6.76
C VAL A 204 10.91 -6.04 -5.86
N ILE A 205 10.16 -5.54 -4.89
CA ILE A 205 10.58 -4.52 -3.92
C ILE A 205 10.46 -5.12 -2.53
N ILE A 206 11.60 -5.26 -1.82
CA ILE A 206 11.65 -5.74 -0.44
C ILE A 206 12.09 -4.60 0.45
N THR A 207 11.21 -4.13 1.34
CA THR A 207 11.54 -3.09 2.32
C THR A 207 12.11 -3.73 3.59
N LEU A 208 13.24 -3.19 4.09
CA LEU A 208 14.07 -3.74 5.16
C LEU A 208 14.15 -2.78 6.36
N GLY A 209 13.10 -2.01 6.59
CA GLY A 209 13.03 -1.04 7.68
C GLY A 209 14.17 -0.03 7.67
N SER A 210 14.95 0.03 8.75
CA SER A 210 16.11 0.94 8.88
C SER A 210 17.29 0.57 7.97
N GLU A 211 17.31 -0.61 7.39
CA GLU A 211 18.35 -1.04 6.44
C GLU A 211 18.06 -0.58 5.00
N GLY A 212 16.87 -0.01 4.77
CA GLY A 212 16.48 0.51 3.46
C GLY A 212 15.60 -0.44 2.65
N SER A 213 15.94 -0.71 1.41
CA SER A 213 15.19 -1.66 0.57
C SER A 213 16.07 -2.29 -0.51
N LEU A 214 15.66 -3.47 -0.96
CA LEU A 214 16.23 -4.20 -2.08
C LEU A 214 15.21 -4.25 -3.21
N ILE A 215 15.64 -3.87 -4.42
CA ILE A 215 14.82 -3.96 -5.63
C ILE A 215 15.49 -4.95 -6.58
N TYR A 216 14.69 -5.86 -7.16
CA TYR A 216 15.16 -6.81 -8.16
C TYR A 216 14.32 -6.70 -9.42
N VAL A 217 14.96 -6.40 -10.53
CA VAL A 217 14.37 -6.28 -11.87
C VAL A 217 15.46 -6.50 -12.92
N ASP A 218 15.10 -7.10 -14.05
CA ASP A 218 16.01 -7.38 -15.18
C ASP A 218 17.32 -8.07 -14.72
N ASP A 219 17.19 -9.12 -13.88
CA ASP A 219 18.28 -9.88 -13.29
C ASP A 219 19.32 -9.05 -12.49
N THR A 220 18.94 -7.83 -12.11
CA THR A 220 19.81 -6.88 -11.41
C THR A 220 19.24 -6.51 -10.05
N PHE A 221 20.11 -6.48 -9.04
CA PHE A 221 19.79 -6.00 -7.70
C PHE A 221 20.19 -4.53 -7.53
N TYR A 222 19.28 -3.77 -6.93
CA TYR A 222 19.50 -2.37 -6.55
C TYR A 222 19.29 -2.26 -5.03
N GLU A 223 20.35 -1.95 -4.31
CA GLU A 223 20.31 -1.68 -2.87
C GLU A 223 20.04 -0.19 -2.65
N ILE A 224 19.00 0.10 -1.90
CA ILE A 224 18.55 1.46 -1.61
C ILE A 224 18.77 1.73 -0.11
N PRO A 225 19.61 2.70 0.25
CA PRO A 225 19.80 3.04 1.66
C PRO A 225 18.56 3.69 2.26
N ALA A 226 18.33 3.45 3.55
CA ALA A 226 17.40 4.27 4.32
C ALA A 226 18.03 5.64 4.62
N TYR A 227 17.17 6.66 4.76
CA TYR A 227 17.56 7.94 5.31
C TYR A 227 17.12 7.98 6.79
N PRO A 228 18.04 8.23 7.75
CA PRO A 228 17.67 8.22 9.16
C PRO A 228 16.73 9.37 9.48
N PRO A 229 15.56 9.11 10.13
CA PRO A 229 14.70 10.16 10.62
C PRO A 229 15.33 10.85 11.86
N HIS A 230 14.95 12.09 12.12
CA HIS A 230 15.33 12.77 13.38
C HIS A 230 14.63 12.10 14.57
N GLU A 231 13.36 11.73 14.39
CA GLU A 231 12.53 11.05 15.39
C GLU A 231 11.53 10.14 14.70
N VAL A 232 11.27 8.97 15.28
CA VAL A 232 10.19 8.07 14.80
C VAL A 232 8.92 8.37 15.60
N VAL A 233 7.96 9.05 14.94
CA VAL A 233 6.68 9.43 15.53
C VAL A 233 5.57 8.42 15.20
N ASP A 234 5.45 8.03 13.91
CA ASP A 234 4.41 7.12 13.45
C ASP A 234 4.83 6.41 12.15
N ALA A 235 4.92 5.08 12.21
CA ALA A 235 5.29 4.24 11.05
C ALA A 235 4.07 3.82 10.19
N THR A 236 2.84 4.16 10.61
CA THR A 236 1.63 3.79 9.86
C THR A 236 1.62 4.43 8.48
N GLY A 237 1.42 3.65 7.43
CA GLY A 237 1.39 4.15 6.07
C GLY A 237 2.75 4.44 5.42
N CYS A 238 3.88 4.07 6.08
CA CYS A 238 5.21 4.19 5.45
C CYS A 238 5.33 3.30 4.21
N GLY A 239 4.84 2.07 4.26
CA GLY A 239 4.82 1.17 3.11
C GLY A 239 4.04 1.73 1.93
N ASP A 240 2.86 2.31 2.21
CA ASP A 240 1.99 2.93 1.20
C ASP A 240 2.64 4.19 0.61
N THR A 241 3.31 4.99 1.46
CA THR A 241 4.09 6.16 1.05
C THR A 241 5.27 5.76 0.17
N TYR A 242 5.95 4.65 0.50
CA TYR A 242 7.01 4.09 -0.34
C TYR A 242 6.48 3.72 -1.71
N SER A 243 5.38 2.95 -1.77
CA SER A 243 4.75 2.53 -3.03
C SER A 243 4.34 3.74 -3.88
N ALA A 244 3.76 4.78 -3.27
CA ALA A 244 3.36 6.00 -3.97
C ALA A 244 4.57 6.72 -4.60
N GLY A 245 5.62 6.97 -3.83
CA GLY A 245 6.84 7.63 -4.32
C GLY A 245 7.57 6.81 -5.37
N TYR A 246 7.64 5.50 -5.17
CA TYR A 246 8.27 4.58 -6.11
C TYR A 246 7.57 4.58 -7.47
N LEU A 247 6.27 4.32 -7.50
CA LEU A 247 5.48 4.28 -8.73
C LEU A 247 5.45 5.63 -9.44
N TYR A 248 5.36 6.73 -8.69
CA TYR A 248 5.46 8.08 -9.24
C TYR A 248 6.74 8.28 -10.04
N LYS A 249 7.89 7.93 -9.47
CA LYS A 249 9.18 8.07 -10.13
C LYS A 249 9.38 7.09 -11.29
N ARG A 250 8.92 5.84 -11.15
CA ARG A 250 8.99 4.85 -12.23
C ARG A 250 8.19 5.28 -13.46
N LEU A 251 7.04 5.92 -13.27
CA LEU A 251 6.23 6.48 -14.37
C LEU A 251 6.86 7.69 -15.05
N GLN A 252 7.73 8.41 -14.34
CA GLN A 252 8.56 9.46 -14.94
C GLN A 252 9.79 8.93 -15.69
N GLY A 253 9.98 7.61 -15.78
CA GLY A 253 11.13 6.99 -16.42
C GLY A 253 12.40 6.92 -15.56
N ALA A 254 12.30 7.19 -14.25
CA ALA A 254 13.43 7.07 -13.34
C ALA A 254 13.92 5.62 -13.22
N THR A 255 15.21 5.43 -13.01
CA THR A 255 15.81 4.13 -12.72
C THR A 255 15.29 3.56 -11.41
N PRO A 256 15.38 2.22 -11.16
CA PRO A 256 15.02 1.63 -9.88
C PRO A 256 15.72 2.29 -8.69
N THR A 257 17.00 2.64 -8.84
CA THR A 257 17.78 3.34 -7.80
C THR A 257 17.20 4.73 -7.48
N GLU A 258 16.90 5.53 -8.50
CA GLU A 258 16.36 6.88 -8.31
C GLU A 258 14.95 6.83 -7.69
N ALA A 259 14.12 5.91 -8.17
CA ALA A 259 12.77 5.71 -7.64
C ALA A 259 12.80 5.21 -6.19
N GLY A 260 13.66 4.24 -5.87
CA GLY A 260 13.82 3.72 -4.51
C GLY A 260 14.34 4.77 -3.53
N LYS A 261 15.37 5.55 -3.90
CA LYS A 261 15.88 6.65 -3.06
C LYS A 261 14.81 7.71 -2.79
N PHE A 262 14.02 8.07 -3.81
CA PHE A 262 12.92 9.02 -3.65
C PHE A 262 11.85 8.47 -2.69
N ALA A 263 11.46 7.22 -2.85
CA ALA A 263 10.49 6.55 -1.99
C ALA A 263 10.99 6.45 -0.53
N ALA A 264 12.26 6.09 -0.32
CA ALA A 264 12.89 6.03 1.00
C ALA A 264 12.90 7.40 1.69
N ALA A 265 13.22 8.48 0.96
CA ALA A 265 13.18 9.84 1.50
C ALA A 265 11.76 10.28 1.89
N MET A 266 10.73 9.90 1.11
CA MET A 266 9.34 10.13 1.50
C MET A 266 8.97 9.39 2.79
N CYS A 267 9.41 8.13 2.94
CA CYS A 267 9.19 7.35 4.17
C CYS A 267 9.84 8.01 5.40
N THR A 268 11.06 8.50 5.28
CA THR A 268 11.74 9.22 6.37
C THR A 268 10.90 10.39 6.86
N ILE A 269 10.41 11.23 5.94
CA ILE A 269 9.54 12.35 6.29
C ILE A 269 8.23 11.86 6.93
N LYS A 270 7.64 10.76 6.40
CA LYS A 270 6.41 10.19 6.97
C LYS A 270 6.61 9.69 8.39
N LEU A 271 7.73 9.05 8.69
CA LEU A 271 8.07 8.56 10.04
C LEU A 271 8.07 9.66 11.10
N GLU A 272 8.44 10.88 10.74
CA GLU A 272 8.54 12.05 11.63
C GLU A 272 7.19 12.72 11.93
N HIS A 273 6.07 12.24 11.36
CA HIS A 273 4.77 12.90 11.47
C HIS A 273 3.63 11.89 11.63
N ASN A 274 2.62 12.26 12.44
CA ASN A 274 1.37 11.52 12.51
C ASN A 274 0.53 11.73 11.25
N GLY A 275 -0.29 10.72 10.90
CA GLY A 275 -1.21 10.76 9.76
C GLY A 275 -0.51 10.55 8.41
N PRO A 276 -1.17 10.82 7.28
CA PRO A 276 -0.61 10.59 5.95
C PRO A 276 0.51 11.58 5.61
N PHE A 277 1.33 11.23 4.61
CA PHE A 277 2.37 12.10 4.07
C PHE A 277 1.77 13.45 3.62
N ASN A 278 2.38 14.56 4.06
CA ASN A 278 1.86 15.93 3.87
C ASN A 278 2.95 16.98 3.56
N ARG A 279 4.05 16.54 2.95
CA ARG A 279 5.18 17.42 2.61
C ARG A 279 5.36 17.55 1.10
N SER A 280 6.12 18.56 0.69
CA SER A 280 6.39 18.87 -0.71
C SER A 280 7.50 18.00 -1.30
N ILE A 281 7.59 17.98 -2.64
CA ILE A 281 8.69 17.32 -3.35
C ILE A 281 10.05 17.98 -3.02
N GLU A 282 10.07 19.27 -2.69
CA GLU A 282 11.27 20.00 -2.28
C GLU A 282 11.80 19.49 -0.94
N ASP A 283 10.91 19.14 0.00
CA ASP A 283 11.29 18.52 1.27
C ASP A 283 11.92 17.15 1.03
N VAL A 284 11.34 16.33 0.14
CA VAL A 284 11.89 15.04 -0.25
C VAL A 284 13.29 15.19 -0.85
N LYS A 285 13.48 16.12 -1.79
CA LYS A 285 14.80 16.40 -2.39
C LYS A 285 15.83 16.86 -1.38
N ARG A 286 15.41 17.48 -0.28
CA ARG A 286 16.31 17.91 0.79
C ARG A 286 16.84 16.75 1.60
N ILE A 287 16.04 15.72 1.86
CA ILE A 287 16.45 14.48 2.51
C ILE A 287 17.45 13.69 1.64
N MET A 288 17.31 13.75 0.32
CA MET A 288 18.15 13.00 -0.64
C MET A 288 19.55 13.61 -0.85
N LYS A 289 19.81 14.81 -0.36
CA LYS A 289 21.12 15.50 -0.45
C LYS A 289 22.09 15.04 0.63
#